data_81421f531161519dded84af180c93791
#
_entry.id   81421f531161519dded84af180c93791
#
_cell.length_a   1.000
_cell.length_b   1.000
_cell.length_c   1.000
_cell.angle_alpha   90.00
_cell.angle_beta   90.00
_cell.angle_gamma   90.00
#
_symmetry.space_group_name_H-M   'P 1'
#
loop_
_entity.id
_entity.type
_entity.pdbx_description
1 polymer ?
#
loop_
_entity_poly.entity_id
_entity_poly.type
_entity_poly.pdbx_seq_one_letter_code
_entity_poly.pdbx_strand_id
1 'polypeptide(L)'
;IRRRFSASEFWTDIDKYQATIFGYVGELCRYLLNQPPRPTDGRHTLKKMFGNGLRPGIWKEFKQRFKVPHILEFYGASEGNTGFMNIFNIDNTVGIGKAVLVRYDQEKDCPVRDANGFLIKVSTGEPGLLIGEITPKTPFIGYTQKDKTEKAILRDVFKKGDAWFNTGDMLRGIGY
;
A
#
# COMPACT_ATOMS: atom_id res chain seq x y z
N ILE A 1 -20.42 13.95 -9.06
CA ILE A 1 -18.97 14.13 -8.79
C ILE A 1 -18.76 15.57 -8.30
N ARG A 2 -18.16 15.74 -7.11
CA ARG A 2 -17.70 17.06 -6.66
C ARG A 2 -16.43 17.47 -7.41
N ARG A 3 -16.26 18.77 -7.60
CA ARG A 3 -15.01 19.32 -8.19
C ARG A 3 -13.82 19.22 -7.24
N ARG A 4 -14.08 19.24 -5.91
CA ARG A 4 -13.06 19.13 -4.85
C ARG A 4 -13.60 18.30 -3.70
N PHE A 5 -12.73 17.57 -3.03
CA PHE A 5 -13.06 16.90 -1.78
C PHE A 5 -13.35 17.92 -0.68
N SER A 6 -14.38 17.65 0.13
CA SER A 6 -14.74 18.44 1.30
C SER A 6 -15.04 17.48 2.46
N ALA A 7 -14.21 17.48 3.48
CA ALA A 7 -14.39 16.60 4.63
C ALA A 7 -15.67 16.95 5.44
N SER A 8 -16.01 18.21 5.55
CA SER A 8 -17.22 18.69 6.25
C SER A 8 -18.53 18.26 5.56
N GLU A 9 -18.51 18.19 4.23
CA GLU A 9 -19.69 17.85 3.42
C GLU A 9 -19.76 16.40 2.99
N PHE A 10 -18.71 15.63 3.27
CA PHE A 10 -18.58 14.27 2.76
C PHE A 10 -19.76 13.37 3.14
N TRP A 11 -20.12 13.33 4.41
CA TRP A 11 -21.21 12.48 4.88
C TRP A 11 -22.59 12.96 4.40
N THR A 12 -22.76 14.27 4.26
CA THR A 12 -23.96 14.85 3.65
C THR A 12 -24.11 14.40 2.20
N ASP A 13 -22.99 14.35 1.46
CA ASP A 13 -23.01 13.83 0.08
C ASP A 13 -23.30 12.33 0.03
N ILE A 14 -22.67 11.53 0.91
CA ILE A 14 -22.95 10.09 1.00
C ILE A 14 -24.46 9.85 1.19
N ASP A 15 -25.07 10.56 2.13
CA ASP A 15 -26.51 10.43 2.42
C ASP A 15 -27.36 10.96 1.26
N LYS A 16 -27.05 12.12 0.70
CA LYS A 16 -27.79 12.73 -0.40
C LYS A 16 -27.82 11.86 -1.65
N TYR A 17 -26.69 11.24 -2.00
CA TYR A 17 -26.55 10.43 -3.20
C TYR A 17 -26.68 8.92 -2.93
N GLN A 18 -26.96 8.52 -1.70
CA GLN A 18 -27.07 7.12 -1.28
C GLN A 18 -25.87 6.28 -1.74
N ALA A 19 -24.68 6.86 -1.61
CA ALA A 19 -23.45 6.24 -2.08
C ALA A 19 -23.13 5.00 -1.24
N THR A 20 -22.76 3.90 -1.90
CA THR A 20 -22.45 2.63 -1.26
C THR A 20 -20.97 2.27 -1.29
N ILE A 21 -20.21 2.95 -2.14
CA ILE A 21 -18.75 2.74 -2.30
C ILE A 21 -18.05 4.09 -2.27
N PHE A 22 -16.92 4.14 -1.56
CA PHE A 22 -16.02 5.28 -1.50
C PHE A 22 -14.63 4.91 -2.01
N GLY A 23 -14.18 5.53 -3.11
CA GLY A 23 -12.79 5.48 -3.56
C GLY A 23 -11.94 6.47 -2.76
N TYR A 24 -10.88 6.03 -2.09
CA TYR A 24 -10.09 6.87 -1.20
C TYR A 24 -8.59 6.81 -1.44
N VAL A 25 -7.91 7.84 -0.99
CA VAL A 25 -6.51 7.84 -0.59
C VAL A 25 -6.46 8.09 0.91
N GLY A 26 -5.53 7.45 1.62
CA GLY A 26 -5.52 7.43 3.09
C GLY A 26 -5.55 8.79 3.76
N GLU A 27 -5.03 9.82 3.09
CA GLU A 27 -5.07 11.20 3.58
C GLU A 27 -6.51 11.75 3.69
N LEU A 28 -7.42 11.35 2.81
CA LEU A 28 -8.83 11.71 2.90
C LEU A 28 -9.47 11.12 4.17
N CYS A 29 -9.09 9.90 4.54
CA CYS A 29 -9.56 9.26 5.77
C CYS A 29 -9.10 10.04 7.01
N ARG A 30 -7.87 10.56 7.01
CA ARG A 30 -7.35 11.42 8.08
C ARG A 30 -8.15 12.73 8.16
N TYR A 31 -8.46 13.35 7.04
CA TYR A 31 -9.28 14.58 7.04
C TYR A 31 -10.70 14.33 7.57
N LEU A 32 -11.28 13.16 7.31
CA LEU A 32 -12.59 12.79 7.86
C LEU A 32 -12.52 12.59 9.37
N LEU A 33 -11.48 11.94 9.89
CA LEU A 33 -11.27 11.77 11.33
C LEU A 33 -11.05 13.09 12.07
N ASN A 34 -10.39 14.04 11.43
CA ASN A 34 -10.16 15.37 12.00
C ASN A 34 -11.44 16.24 12.10
N GLN A 35 -12.56 15.81 11.48
CA GLN A 35 -13.84 16.50 11.66
C GLN A 35 -14.41 16.23 13.06
N PRO A 36 -15.10 17.20 13.68
CA PRO A 36 -15.78 16.98 14.95
C PRO A 36 -16.69 15.74 14.89
N PRO A 37 -16.76 14.94 15.95
CA PRO A 37 -17.70 13.81 16.02
C PRO A 37 -19.15 14.28 15.85
N ARG A 38 -19.94 13.51 15.12
CA ARG A 38 -21.36 13.78 14.89
C ARG A 38 -22.20 12.61 15.38
N PRO A 39 -23.40 12.84 15.89
CA PRO A 39 -24.33 11.77 16.29
C PRO A 39 -24.69 10.83 15.12
N THR A 40 -24.50 11.27 13.88
CA THR A 40 -24.75 10.52 12.66
C THR A 40 -23.52 9.78 12.12
N ASP A 41 -22.34 9.94 12.73
CA ASP A 41 -21.17 9.16 12.34
C ASP A 41 -21.52 7.66 12.41
N GLY A 42 -21.27 6.93 11.34
CA GLY A 42 -21.66 5.52 11.23
C GLY A 42 -23.13 5.25 10.88
N ARG A 43 -23.94 6.28 10.64
CA ARG A 43 -25.31 6.16 10.08
C ARG A 43 -25.30 6.66 8.65
N HIS A 44 -24.98 5.77 7.70
CA HIS A 44 -24.86 6.10 6.29
C HIS A 44 -25.03 4.84 5.43
N THR A 45 -25.15 5.02 4.12
CA THR A 45 -25.34 3.95 3.13
C THR A 45 -24.04 3.27 2.68
N LEU A 46 -22.87 3.81 3.08
CA LEU A 46 -21.56 3.34 2.64
C LEU A 46 -21.30 1.90 3.13
N LYS A 47 -21.06 0.98 2.21
CA LYS A 47 -20.82 -0.44 2.47
C LYS A 47 -19.36 -0.84 2.30
N LYS A 48 -18.65 -0.16 1.39
CA LYS A 48 -17.27 -0.52 1.03
C LYS A 48 -16.43 0.74 0.80
N MET A 49 -15.17 0.61 1.14
CA MET A 49 -14.13 1.54 0.70
C MET A 49 -13.11 0.78 -0.14
N PHE A 50 -12.60 1.42 -1.17
CA PHE A 50 -11.55 0.91 -2.03
C PHE A 50 -10.50 1.99 -2.24
N GLY A 51 -9.26 1.71 -1.90
CA GLY A 51 -8.19 2.71 -2.01
C GLY A 51 -6.86 2.24 -1.45
N ASN A 52 -6.00 3.20 -1.20
CA ASN A 52 -4.66 2.95 -0.69
C ASN A 52 -4.21 3.99 0.33
N GLY A 53 -3.25 3.61 1.16
CA GLY A 53 -2.57 4.50 2.10
C GLY A 53 -3.35 4.77 3.38
N LEU A 54 -4.34 3.96 3.75
CA LEU A 54 -4.97 4.03 5.07
C LEU A 54 -3.98 3.54 6.13
N ARG A 55 -3.43 4.48 6.88
CA ARG A 55 -2.36 4.21 7.84
C ARG A 55 -2.85 3.32 9.00
N PRO A 56 -2.05 2.33 9.44
CA PRO A 56 -2.41 1.46 10.57
C PRO A 56 -2.82 2.22 11.83
N GLY A 57 -2.15 3.35 12.12
CA GLY A 57 -2.42 4.16 13.31
C GLY A 57 -3.82 4.78 13.38
N ILE A 58 -4.50 4.94 12.25
CA ILE A 58 -5.87 5.50 12.19
C ILE A 58 -6.91 4.48 11.71
N TRP A 59 -6.50 3.30 11.27
CA TRP A 59 -7.38 2.28 10.69
C TRP A 59 -8.52 1.88 11.63
N LYS A 60 -8.14 1.47 12.82
CA LYS A 60 -9.10 1.00 13.82
C LYS A 60 -10.07 2.11 14.25
N GLU A 61 -9.55 3.31 14.49
CA GLU A 61 -10.36 4.48 14.84
C GLU A 61 -11.35 4.82 13.73
N PHE A 62 -10.89 4.88 12.48
CA PHE A 62 -11.73 5.15 11.33
C PHE A 62 -12.88 4.13 11.20
N LYS A 63 -12.54 2.85 11.29
CA LYS A 63 -13.50 1.75 11.20
C LYS A 63 -14.53 1.78 12.32
N GLN A 64 -14.10 2.07 13.54
CA GLN A 64 -14.99 2.17 14.72
C GLN A 64 -15.91 3.38 14.65
N ARG A 65 -15.38 4.55 14.31
CA ARG A 65 -16.15 5.79 14.25
C ARG A 65 -17.18 5.76 13.13
N PHE A 66 -16.75 5.41 11.93
CA PHE A 66 -17.62 5.49 10.75
C PHE A 66 -18.32 4.17 10.41
N LYS A 67 -18.01 3.06 11.12
CA LYS A 67 -18.66 1.76 10.94
C LYS A 67 -18.71 1.26 9.49
N VAL A 68 -17.68 1.56 8.70
CA VAL A 68 -17.57 1.02 7.35
C VAL A 68 -17.19 -0.46 7.41
N PRO A 69 -18.05 -1.37 6.91
CA PRO A 69 -17.84 -2.80 7.14
C PRO A 69 -16.68 -3.40 6.34
N HIS A 70 -16.42 -2.87 5.13
CA HIS A 70 -15.38 -3.41 4.26
C HIS A 70 -14.41 -2.32 3.80
N ILE A 71 -13.13 -2.51 4.09
CA ILE A 71 -12.04 -1.65 3.63
C ILE A 71 -11.11 -2.50 2.76
N LEU A 72 -11.18 -2.30 1.46
CA LEU A 72 -10.35 -2.98 0.47
C LEU A 72 -9.13 -2.09 0.18
N GLU A 73 -8.11 -2.25 1.01
CA GLU A 73 -6.83 -1.60 0.81
C GLU A 73 -6.07 -2.29 -0.31
N PHE A 74 -5.37 -1.53 -1.13
CA PHE A 74 -4.44 -2.08 -2.11
C PHE A 74 -3.12 -1.32 -2.08
N TYR A 75 -2.09 -1.95 -2.57
CA TYR A 75 -0.80 -1.37 -2.86
C TYR A 75 -0.43 -1.71 -4.31
N GLY A 76 0.12 -0.77 -5.03
CA GLY A 76 0.67 -1.00 -6.36
C GLY A 76 1.80 -0.02 -6.61
N ALA A 77 2.95 -0.52 -7.03
CA ALA A 77 4.01 0.32 -7.56
C ALA A 77 3.56 0.87 -8.92
N SER A 78 3.65 2.18 -9.11
CA SER A 78 3.27 2.85 -10.37
C SER A 78 4.04 2.30 -11.56
N GLU A 79 5.23 1.80 -11.32
CA GLU A 79 6.16 1.20 -12.26
C GLU A 79 5.79 -0.24 -12.67
N GLY A 80 4.77 -0.83 -12.03
CA GLY A 80 3.94 -1.85 -12.65
C GLY A 80 4.27 -3.31 -12.39
N ASN A 81 5.24 -3.71 -11.54
CA ASN A 81 5.56 -5.13 -11.45
C ASN A 81 5.22 -5.83 -10.12
N THR A 82 4.72 -5.09 -9.14
CA THR A 82 4.28 -5.66 -7.87
C THR A 82 3.06 -4.94 -7.30
N GLY A 83 2.22 -5.69 -6.62
CA GLY A 83 1.02 -5.16 -5.99
C GLY A 83 0.40 -6.13 -5.00
N PHE A 84 -0.41 -5.60 -4.11
CA PHE A 84 -1.14 -6.32 -3.08
C PHE A 84 -2.58 -5.87 -3.05
N MET A 85 -3.47 -6.74 -2.60
CA MET A 85 -4.87 -6.41 -2.39
C MET A 85 -5.42 -7.11 -1.15
N ASN A 86 -6.03 -6.33 -0.28
CA ASN A 86 -6.68 -6.81 0.94
C ASN A 86 -8.11 -7.29 0.64
N ILE A 87 -8.24 -8.39 -0.06
CA ILE A 87 -9.55 -8.97 -0.43
C ILE A 87 -10.26 -9.62 0.75
N PHE A 88 -9.53 -9.97 1.80
CA PHE A 88 -10.09 -10.63 3.00
C PHE A 88 -10.53 -9.64 4.08
N ASN A 89 -10.43 -8.33 3.82
CA ASN A 89 -10.82 -7.29 4.78
C ASN A 89 -10.11 -7.43 6.15
N ILE A 90 -8.84 -7.81 6.14
CA ILE A 90 -8.01 -7.91 7.34
C ILE A 90 -7.52 -6.52 7.71
N ASP A 91 -7.66 -6.14 8.97
CA ASP A 91 -7.27 -4.81 9.43
C ASP A 91 -5.74 -4.60 9.40
N ASN A 92 -5.32 -3.38 9.10
CA ASN A 92 -3.93 -2.93 9.11
C ASN A 92 -2.99 -3.65 8.12
N THR A 93 -3.51 -4.11 7.00
CA THR A 93 -2.69 -4.75 5.96
C THR A 93 -3.08 -4.29 4.55
N VAL A 94 -2.10 -4.27 3.67
CA VAL A 94 -2.31 -4.09 2.22
C VAL A 94 -2.75 -5.40 1.55
N GLY A 95 -2.81 -6.50 2.30
CA GLY A 95 -3.30 -7.79 1.84
C GLY A 95 -2.22 -8.70 1.25
N ILE A 96 -2.63 -9.51 0.29
CA ILE A 96 -1.80 -10.52 -0.35
C ILE A 96 -1.33 -10.07 -1.74
N GLY A 97 -0.15 -10.52 -2.14
CA GLY A 97 0.44 -10.23 -3.45
C GLY A 97 1.77 -10.97 -3.64
N LYS A 98 2.28 -10.93 -4.87
CA LYS A 98 3.59 -11.51 -5.18
C LYS A 98 4.67 -10.47 -4.95
N ALA A 99 5.43 -10.65 -3.88
CA ALA A 99 6.60 -9.84 -3.61
C ALA A 99 7.57 -10.54 -2.66
N VAL A 100 8.76 -10.01 -2.58
CA VAL A 100 9.79 -10.48 -1.66
C VAL A 100 10.28 -9.28 -0.85
N LEU A 101 10.48 -9.51 0.45
CA LEU A 101 11.07 -8.52 1.35
C LEU A 101 12.52 -8.92 1.63
N VAL A 102 13.44 -7.99 1.46
CA VAL A 102 14.88 -8.19 1.70
C VAL A 102 15.40 -7.25 2.78
N ARG A 103 16.44 -7.66 3.48
CA ARG A 103 17.10 -6.84 4.50
C ARG A 103 17.64 -5.55 3.88
N TYR A 104 17.47 -4.45 4.61
CA TYR A 104 17.88 -3.13 4.18
C TYR A 104 18.67 -2.43 5.29
N ASP A 105 19.84 -1.93 4.95
CA ASP A 105 20.68 -1.13 5.82
C ASP A 105 20.30 0.35 5.61
N GLN A 106 19.60 0.92 6.60
CA GLN A 106 19.14 2.30 6.54
C GLN A 106 20.26 3.32 6.65
N GLU A 107 21.39 2.96 7.30
CA GLU A 107 22.54 3.86 7.44
C GLU A 107 23.31 3.96 6.12
N LYS A 108 23.43 2.84 5.40
CA LYS A 108 24.11 2.77 4.11
C LYS A 108 23.19 3.01 2.92
N ASP A 109 21.89 3.13 3.17
CA ASP A 109 20.85 3.29 2.15
C ASP A 109 20.92 2.24 1.04
N CYS A 110 21.08 0.96 1.42
CA CYS A 110 21.21 -0.14 0.46
C CYS A 110 20.70 -1.48 0.99
N PRO A 111 20.26 -2.40 0.09
CA PRO A 111 19.94 -3.76 0.48
C PRO A 111 21.18 -4.53 0.93
N VAL A 112 21.01 -5.40 1.95
CA VAL A 112 22.10 -6.19 2.53
C VAL A 112 22.34 -7.45 1.69
N ARG A 113 23.61 -7.72 1.37
CA ARG A 113 24.06 -8.94 0.67
C ARG A 113 24.80 -9.90 1.61
N ASP A 114 24.69 -11.18 1.32
CA ASP A 114 25.45 -12.23 1.99
C ASP A 114 26.91 -12.33 1.46
N ALA A 115 27.67 -13.29 1.98
CA ALA A 115 29.06 -13.52 1.56
C ALA A 115 29.21 -13.94 0.08
N ASN A 116 28.15 -14.44 -0.55
CA ASN A 116 28.12 -14.84 -1.95
C ASN A 116 27.64 -13.68 -2.86
N GLY A 117 27.30 -12.53 -2.29
CA GLY A 117 26.85 -11.37 -3.01
C GLY A 117 25.33 -11.34 -3.30
N PHE A 118 24.53 -12.28 -2.76
CA PHE A 118 23.07 -12.30 -2.94
C PHE A 118 22.34 -11.58 -1.82
N LEU A 119 21.13 -11.05 -2.11
CA LEU A 119 20.31 -10.36 -1.12
C LEU A 119 19.74 -11.35 -0.09
N ILE A 120 19.65 -10.88 1.14
CA ILE A 120 19.13 -11.66 2.27
C ILE A 120 17.64 -11.35 2.44
N LYS A 121 16.79 -12.39 2.35
CA LYS A 121 15.36 -12.25 2.67
C LYS A 121 15.17 -11.99 4.17
N VAL A 122 14.15 -11.21 4.52
CA VAL A 122 13.74 -11.04 5.91
C VAL A 122 12.92 -12.22 6.40
N SER A 123 12.92 -12.44 7.72
CA SER A 123 11.98 -13.36 8.36
C SER A 123 10.60 -12.74 8.53
N THR A 124 9.57 -13.57 8.72
CA THR A 124 8.23 -13.09 9.07
C THR A 124 8.27 -12.20 10.31
N GLY A 125 7.62 -11.05 10.25
CA GLY A 125 7.62 -10.06 11.33
C GLY A 125 8.75 -9.03 11.26
N GLU A 126 9.79 -9.25 10.44
CA GLU A 126 10.85 -8.26 10.21
C GLU A 126 10.46 -7.26 9.11
N PRO A 127 10.80 -5.97 9.26
CA PRO A 127 10.67 -5.01 8.17
C PRO A 127 11.72 -5.29 7.10
N GLY A 128 11.33 -5.13 5.84
CA GLY A 128 12.24 -5.31 4.71
C GLY A 128 11.87 -4.43 3.53
N LEU A 129 12.84 -4.18 2.66
CA LEU A 129 12.64 -3.51 1.39
C LEU A 129 11.82 -4.42 0.47
N LEU A 130 10.73 -3.89 -0.05
CA LEU A 130 9.91 -4.58 -1.04
C LEU A 130 10.60 -4.56 -2.40
N ILE A 131 10.75 -5.75 -2.99
CA ILE A 131 11.27 -5.90 -4.35
C ILE A 131 10.32 -6.76 -5.20
N GLY A 132 10.20 -6.42 -6.49
CA GLY A 132 9.39 -7.15 -7.46
C GLY A 132 10.24 -7.82 -8.54
N GLU A 133 10.03 -9.11 -8.83
CA GLU A 133 10.78 -9.82 -9.86
C GLU A 133 10.48 -9.27 -11.25
N ILE A 134 11.50 -8.96 -12.03
CA ILE A 134 11.37 -8.50 -13.41
C ILE A 134 11.42 -9.71 -14.32
N THR A 135 10.28 -9.99 -14.97
CA THR A 135 10.13 -11.09 -15.93
C THR A 135 9.34 -10.62 -17.16
N PRO A 136 9.28 -11.39 -18.24
CA PRO A 136 8.37 -11.08 -19.35
C PRO A 136 6.90 -10.94 -18.97
N LYS A 137 6.47 -11.60 -17.87
CA LYS A 137 5.10 -11.53 -17.34
C LYS A 137 4.88 -10.38 -16.35
N THR A 138 5.96 -9.89 -15.75
CA THR A 138 5.97 -8.79 -14.78
C THR A 138 7.05 -7.78 -15.18
N PRO A 139 6.91 -7.11 -16.33
CA PRO A 139 7.93 -6.20 -16.83
C PRO A 139 8.02 -4.95 -15.94
N PHE A 140 9.22 -4.44 -15.81
CA PHE A 140 9.47 -3.11 -15.26
C PHE A 140 9.59 -2.12 -16.42
N ILE A 141 8.62 -1.21 -16.52
CA ILE A 141 8.56 -0.25 -17.65
C ILE A 141 9.67 0.81 -17.54
N GLY A 142 10.10 1.09 -16.31
CA GLY A 142 11.14 2.08 -16.05
C GLY A 142 10.62 3.52 -15.99
N TYR A 143 11.54 4.44 -15.85
CA TYR A 143 11.30 5.88 -15.80
C TYR A 143 11.71 6.54 -17.12
N THR A 144 11.22 7.74 -17.37
CA THR A 144 11.67 8.56 -18.51
C THR A 144 13.17 8.86 -18.48
N GLN A 145 13.77 8.89 -17.29
CA GLN A 145 15.21 9.06 -17.08
C GLN A 145 15.88 7.68 -16.97
N LYS A 146 16.75 7.35 -17.93
CA LYS A 146 17.46 6.06 -18.00
C LYS A 146 18.28 5.77 -16.73
N ASP A 147 18.99 6.76 -16.20
CA ASP A 147 19.81 6.60 -14.99
C ASP A 147 18.97 6.22 -13.76
N LYS A 148 17.78 6.76 -13.63
CA LYS A 148 16.84 6.38 -12.55
C LYS A 148 16.30 4.96 -12.76
N THR A 149 16.05 4.58 -14.00
CA THR A 149 15.63 3.22 -14.34
C THR A 149 16.71 2.21 -13.94
N GLU A 150 17.97 2.42 -14.32
CA GLU A 150 19.06 1.51 -13.96
C GLU A 150 19.29 1.43 -12.45
N LYS A 151 19.22 2.53 -11.73
CA LYS A 151 19.33 2.55 -10.25
C LYS A 151 18.20 1.80 -9.54
N ALA A 152 17.03 1.72 -10.16
CA ALA A 152 15.89 1.00 -9.60
C ALA A 152 15.94 -0.52 -9.89
N ILE A 153 16.87 -0.99 -10.71
CA ILE A 153 17.03 -2.41 -11.01
C ILE A 153 18.14 -3.02 -10.15
N LEU A 154 17.74 -3.95 -9.29
CA LEU A 154 18.67 -4.79 -8.53
C LEU A 154 19.00 -6.03 -9.36
N ARG A 155 20.29 -6.29 -9.56
CA ARG A 155 20.79 -7.44 -10.33
C ARG A 155 21.44 -8.47 -9.42
N ASP A 156 21.43 -9.72 -9.86
CA ASP A 156 22.03 -10.86 -9.10
C ASP A 156 21.49 -10.89 -7.65
N VAL A 157 20.17 -10.90 -7.53
CA VAL A 157 19.48 -10.75 -6.24
C VAL A 157 19.47 -12.07 -5.48
N PHE A 158 19.00 -13.16 -6.08
CA PHE A 158 18.96 -14.50 -5.49
C PHE A 158 19.68 -15.54 -6.34
N LYS A 159 19.93 -15.22 -7.58
CA LYS A 159 20.71 -16.04 -8.51
C LYS A 159 21.37 -15.15 -9.56
N LYS A 160 22.45 -15.63 -10.15
CA LYS A 160 23.15 -14.93 -11.21
C LYS A 160 22.25 -14.68 -12.42
N GLY A 161 22.17 -13.44 -12.87
CA GLY A 161 21.40 -13.01 -14.04
C GLY A 161 19.93 -12.70 -13.75
N ASP A 162 19.43 -12.80 -12.50
CA ASP A 162 18.09 -12.29 -12.20
C ASP A 162 18.07 -10.77 -12.04
N ALA A 163 16.90 -10.19 -12.22
CA ALA A 163 16.68 -8.77 -12.08
C ALA A 163 15.40 -8.50 -11.31
N TRP A 164 15.46 -7.52 -10.41
CA TRP A 164 14.37 -7.16 -9.52
C TRP A 164 14.21 -5.65 -9.45
N PHE A 165 12.98 -5.19 -9.38
CA PHE A 165 12.65 -3.79 -9.19
C PHE A 165 12.72 -3.44 -7.70
N ASN A 166 13.50 -2.40 -7.39
CA ASN A 166 13.52 -1.78 -6.07
C ASN A 166 12.39 -0.77 -5.97
N THR A 167 11.37 -1.07 -5.15
CA THR A 167 10.21 -0.16 -5.00
C THR A 167 10.52 1.07 -4.15
N GLY A 168 11.55 1.02 -3.32
CA GLY A 168 11.84 2.03 -2.29
C GLY A 168 10.94 1.93 -1.06
N ASP A 169 9.97 1.03 -1.03
CA ASP A 169 9.01 0.90 0.06
C ASP A 169 9.41 -0.17 1.07
N MET A 170 9.28 0.16 2.35
CA MET A 170 9.52 -0.77 3.46
C MET A 170 8.20 -1.37 3.93
N LEU A 171 8.12 -2.69 3.91
CA LEU A 171 6.97 -3.45 4.39
C LEU A 171 7.36 -4.49 5.44
N ARG A 172 6.36 -5.03 6.13
CA ARG A 172 6.52 -6.14 7.08
C ARG A 172 5.55 -7.25 6.72
N GLY A 173 6.09 -8.45 6.53
CA GLY A 173 5.26 -9.65 6.37
C GLY A 173 4.73 -10.10 7.73
N ILE A 174 3.40 -10.16 7.87
CA ILE A 174 2.76 -10.56 9.14
C ILE A 174 2.52 -12.08 9.24
N GLY A 175 2.81 -12.80 8.16
CA GLY A 175 2.53 -14.24 8.07
C GLY A 175 1.03 -14.54 7.95
N TYR A 176 0.69 -15.81 7.73
CA TYR A 176 -0.66 -16.38 7.79
C TYR A 176 -0.61 -17.63 8.66
#